data_091e87d34806be6085c7360e653d0f3e
#
_entry.id   091e87d34806be6085c7360e653d0f3e
#
_cell.length_a   1.000
_cell.length_b   1.000
_cell.length_c   1.000
_cell.angle_alpha   90.00
_cell.angle_beta   90.00
_cell.angle_gamma   90.00
#
_symmetry.space_group_name_H-M   'P 1'
#
loop_
_entity.id
_entity.type
_entity.pdbx_description
1 polymer ?
#
loop_
_entity_poly.entity_id
_entity_poly.type
_entity_poly.pdbx_seq_one_letter_code
_entity_poly.pdbx_strand_id
1 'polypeptide(L)'
;STQSRSSAASDVYKRQESYDAFSRAHAQALAALRQQSGTGVFHFADAAGSSILSALATDEARLVAESRLAPLRDHDARSGGDLERSLRTWLEHDAKADPAAAALGVHRHTLRSRITQAGTLLGSDLSSFPARAELWALLQTARD
;
A
#
# COMPACT_ATOMS: atom_id res chain seq x y z
N SER A 1 19.43 -10.13 54.72
CA SER A 1 19.78 -9.10 53.69
C SER A 1 19.33 -9.47 52.26
N THR A 2 18.33 -10.33 52.08
CA THR A 2 17.93 -10.86 50.74
C THR A 2 16.69 -10.17 50.16
N GLN A 3 15.99 -9.35 50.92
CA GLN A 3 14.75 -8.66 50.46
C GLN A 3 15.00 -7.37 49.65
N SER A 4 16.16 -6.74 49.75
CA SER A 4 16.44 -5.46 49.10
C SER A 4 16.74 -5.61 47.59
N ARG A 5 17.22 -6.77 47.12
CA ARG A 5 17.55 -6.99 45.71
C ARG A 5 16.35 -7.31 44.83
N SER A 6 15.28 -7.86 45.38
CA SER A 6 14.05 -8.20 44.63
C SER A 6 13.22 -6.98 44.29
N SER A 7 13.20 -5.94 45.15
CA SER A 7 12.45 -4.70 44.91
C SER A 7 13.06 -3.86 43.78
N ALA A 8 14.38 -3.72 43.75
CA ALA A 8 15.07 -2.94 42.72
C ALA A 8 14.91 -3.53 41.29
N ALA A 9 14.96 -4.86 41.21
CA ALA A 9 14.73 -5.55 39.93
C ALA A 9 13.30 -5.37 39.43
N SER A 10 12.31 -5.46 40.36
CA SER A 10 10.90 -5.22 40.02
C SER A 10 10.63 -3.77 39.56
N ASP A 11 11.29 -2.80 40.20
CA ASP A 11 11.16 -1.38 39.81
C ASP A 11 11.83 -1.06 38.47
N VAL A 12 12.92 -1.75 38.14
CA VAL A 12 13.57 -1.62 36.79
C VAL A 12 12.66 -2.22 35.74
N TYR A 13 12.05 -3.38 35.94
CA TYR A 13 11.10 -3.99 35.01
C TYR A 13 9.87 -3.09 34.76
N LYS A 14 9.27 -2.53 35.82
CA LYS A 14 8.15 -1.59 35.69
C LYS A 14 8.51 -0.32 34.91
N ARG A 15 9.74 0.17 35.09
CA ARG A 15 10.22 1.33 34.29
C ARG A 15 10.41 0.97 32.81
N GLN A 16 10.92 -0.24 32.50
CA GLN A 16 11.05 -0.69 31.11
C GLN A 16 9.70 -0.83 30.41
N GLU A 17 8.70 -1.42 31.07
CA GLU A 17 7.33 -1.47 30.54
C GLU A 17 6.75 -0.07 30.29
N SER A 18 7.06 0.90 31.16
CA SER A 18 6.63 2.29 31.01
C SER A 18 7.29 2.97 29.81
N TYR A 19 8.60 2.73 29.56
CA TYR A 19 9.30 3.29 28.39
C TYR A 19 8.82 2.65 27.09
N ASP A 20 8.61 1.35 27.06
CA ASP A 20 8.08 0.66 25.87
C ASP A 20 6.64 1.08 25.58
N ALA A 21 5.81 1.29 26.60
CA ALA A 21 4.47 1.82 26.44
C ALA A 21 4.48 3.26 25.88
N PHE A 22 5.40 4.12 26.37
CA PHE A 22 5.56 5.48 25.86
C PHE A 22 6.05 5.48 24.40
N SER A 23 7.06 4.67 24.09
CA SER A 23 7.59 4.57 22.72
C SER A 23 6.52 4.11 21.73
N ARG A 24 5.69 3.14 22.12
CA ARG A 24 4.55 2.70 21.31
C ARG A 24 3.49 3.80 21.14
N ALA A 25 3.10 4.45 22.24
CA ALA A 25 2.12 5.54 22.19
C ALA A 25 2.61 6.70 21.31
N HIS A 26 3.90 7.06 21.44
CA HIS A 26 4.52 8.09 20.59
C HIS A 26 4.53 7.71 19.10
N ALA A 27 4.92 6.46 18.78
CA ALA A 27 4.90 5.96 17.41
C ALA A 27 3.46 5.94 16.82
N GLN A 28 2.47 5.55 17.63
CA GLN A 28 1.06 5.56 17.24
C GLN A 28 0.55 6.99 17.00
N ALA A 29 0.93 7.95 17.84
CA ALA A 29 0.57 9.35 17.66
C ALA A 29 1.18 9.94 16.38
N LEU A 30 2.46 9.63 16.09
CA LEU A 30 3.11 10.06 14.84
C LEU A 30 2.47 9.41 13.61
N ALA A 31 2.06 8.14 13.68
CA ALA A 31 1.37 7.47 12.58
C ALA A 31 0.00 8.11 12.32
N ALA A 32 -0.76 8.42 13.37
CA ALA A 32 -2.04 9.11 13.24
C ALA A 32 -1.89 10.50 12.63
N LEU A 33 -0.85 11.25 13.01
CA LEU A 33 -0.56 12.57 12.45
C LEU A 33 -0.17 12.53 10.97
N ARG A 34 0.56 11.52 10.52
CA ARG A 34 0.96 11.38 9.10
C ARG A 34 -0.21 11.08 8.17
N GLN A 35 -1.28 10.46 8.67
CA GLN A 35 -2.48 10.15 7.88
C GLN A 35 -3.49 11.29 7.86
N GLN A 36 -3.16 12.42 8.47
CA GLN A 36 -4.07 13.53 8.67
C GLN A 36 -4.14 14.46 7.47
N SER A 37 -5.34 14.65 6.93
CA SER A 37 -5.66 15.70 5.95
C SER A 37 -6.71 16.63 6.56
N GLY A 38 -6.31 17.46 7.55
CA GLY A 38 -7.23 18.41 8.18
C GLY A 38 -6.91 18.74 9.65
N THR A 39 -7.73 19.64 10.25
CA THR A 39 -7.60 20.05 11.65
C THR A 39 -8.61 19.30 12.52
N GLY A 40 -8.15 18.56 13.55
CA GLY A 40 -9.05 17.81 14.43
C GLY A 40 -8.29 16.92 15.43
N VAL A 41 -9.05 16.20 16.28
CA VAL A 41 -8.50 15.15 17.16
C VAL A 41 -8.66 13.82 16.41
N PHE A 42 -7.55 13.14 16.20
CA PHE A 42 -7.48 11.86 15.51
C PHE A 42 -6.98 10.78 16.46
N HIS A 43 -7.63 9.62 16.42
CA HIS A 43 -7.23 8.47 17.23
C HIS A 43 -6.52 7.44 16.33
N PHE A 44 -5.45 6.83 16.87
CA PHE A 44 -4.74 5.75 16.17
C PHE A 44 -5.65 4.56 15.84
N ALA A 45 -6.68 4.30 16.64
CA ALA A 45 -7.66 3.25 16.36
C ALA A 45 -8.38 3.47 15.01
N ASP A 46 -8.64 4.72 14.63
CA ASP A 46 -9.27 5.06 13.35
C ASP A 46 -8.30 4.81 12.20
N ALA A 47 -7.01 5.12 12.40
CA ALA A 47 -5.94 4.82 11.45
C ALA A 47 -5.65 3.31 11.33
N ALA A 48 -5.76 2.56 12.43
CA ALA A 48 -5.56 1.10 12.43
C ALA A 48 -6.63 0.33 11.65
N GLY A 49 -7.80 0.94 11.42
CA GLY A 49 -8.83 0.42 10.51
C GLY A 49 -8.50 0.61 9.03
N SER A 50 -7.49 1.40 8.69
CA SER A 50 -7.04 1.64 7.33
C SER A 50 -6.20 0.47 6.82
N SER A 51 -6.18 0.29 5.48
CA SER A 51 -5.26 -0.67 4.86
C SER A 51 -3.81 -0.37 5.22
N ILE A 52 -3.00 -1.40 5.46
CA ILE A 52 -1.55 -1.25 5.67
C ILE A 52 -0.89 -0.50 4.49
N LEU A 53 -1.43 -0.63 3.27
CA LEU A 53 -0.96 0.09 2.09
C LEU A 53 -1.16 1.60 2.24
N SER A 54 -2.26 2.04 2.85
CA SER A 54 -2.48 3.46 3.16
C SER A 54 -1.47 3.98 4.19
N ALA A 55 -1.09 3.16 5.16
CA ALA A 55 -0.07 3.52 6.14
C ALA A 55 1.35 3.62 5.55
N LEU A 56 1.61 2.91 4.45
CA LEU A 56 2.88 2.94 3.71
C LEU A 56 2.91 4.02 2.61
N ALA A 57 1.81 4.69 2.31
CA ALA A 57 1.70 5.73 1.29
C ALA A 57 2.34 7.05 1.78
N THR A 58 3.67 7.07 1.83
CA THR A 58 4.46 8.30 2.07
C THR A 58 4.65 9.08 0.78
N ASP A 59 5.10 10.34 0.88
CA ASP A 59 5.40 11.15 -0.31
C ASP A 59 6.49 10.52 -1.16
N GLU A 60 7.51 9.90 -0.53
CA GLU A 60 8.56 9.18 -1.24
C GLU A 60 8.00 7.94 -1.96
N ALA A 61 7.12 7.17 -1.29
CA ALA A 61 6.48 6.02 -1.92
C ALA A 61 5.60 6.44 -3.09
N ARG A 62 4.94 7.60 -3.01
CA ARG A 62 4.14 8.16 -4.10
C ARG A 62 5.02 8.52 -5.30
N LEU A 63 6.14 9.23 -5.08
CA LEU A 63 7.09 9.55 -6.16
C LEU A 63 7.64 8.30 -6.84
N VAL A 64 7.96 7.25 -6.08
CA VAL A 64 8.38 5.95 -6.64
C VAL A 64 7.25 5.34 -7.47
N ALA A 65 6.02 5.33 -6.96
CA ALA A 65 4.87 4.77 -7.66
C ALA A 65 4.59 5.50 -8.97
N GLU A 66 4.61 6.83 -8.97
CA GLU A 66 4.46 7.66 -10.16
C GLU A 66 5.54 7.37 -11.21
N SER A 67 6.81 7.32 -10.78
CA SER A 67 7.93 7.00 -11.67
C SER A 67 7.82 5.61 -12.28
N ARG A 68 7.41 4.60 -11.48
CA ARG A 68 7.26 3.22 -11.94
C ARG A 68 6.06 3.03 -12.88
N LEU A 69 4.99 3.82 -12.70
CA LEU A 69 3.79 3.77 -13.55
C LEU A 69 3.87 4.70 -14.77
N ALA A 70 4.84 5.61 -14.82
CA ALA A 70 4.99 6.57 -15.92
C ALA A 70 5.01 5.93 -17.33
N PRO A 71 5.73 4.81 -17.61
CA PRO A 71 5.70 4.20 -18.93
C PRO A 71 4.30 3.78 -19.39
N LEU A 72 3.46 3.34 -18.47
CA LEU A 72 2.09 2.93 -18.73
C LEU A 72 1.20 4.14 -19.01
N ARG A 73 1.29 5.18 -18.17
CA ARG A 73 0.54 6.43 -18.31
C ARG A 73 0.90 7.19 -19.58
N ASP A 74 2.19 7.26 -19.91
CA ASP A 74 2.69 7.87 -21.13
C ASP A 74 2.19 7.14 -22.38
N HIS A 75 2.09 5.80 -22.33
CA HIS A 75 1.50 5.03 -23.39
C HIS A 75 0.02 5.35 -23.54
N ASP A 76 -0.75 5.33 -22.47
CA ASP A 76 -2.19 5.63 -22.50
C ASP A 76 -2.46 7.05 -23.00
N ALA A 77 -1.68 8.03 -22.56
CA ALA A 77 -1.80 9.42 -23.02
C ALA A 77 -1.55 9.58 -24.52
N ARG A 78 -0.60 8.81 -25.08
CA ARG A 78 -0.26 8.89 -26.53
C ARG A 78 -1.20 8.10 -27.43
N SER A 79 -1.70 6.95 -26.95
CA SER A 79 -2.51 6.02 -27.74
C SER A 79 -4.01 6.20 -27.55
N GLY A 80 -4.43 7.02 -26.59
CA GLY A 80 -5.82 7.04 -26.11
C GLY A 80 -6.21 5.71 -25.46
N GLY A 81 -5.22 4.96 -24.97
CA GLY A 81 -5.38 3.65 -24.38
C GLY A 81 -5.95 3.69 -22.97
N ASP A 82 -6.13 2.50 -22.41
CA ASP A 82 -6.78 2.27 -21.12
C ASP A 82 -6.07 1.12 -20.39
N LEU A 83 -4.73 1.09 -20.49
CA LEU A 83 -3.92 0.00 -19.93
C LEU A 83 -3.87 0.07 -18.42
N GLU A 84 -3.70 1.25 -17.81
CA GLU A 84 -3.67 1.39 -16.36
C GLU A 84 -4.99 0.96 -15.75
N ARG A 85 -6.12 1.39 -16.30
CA ARG A 85 -7.44 0.98 -15.86
C ARG A 85 -7.66 -0.51 -16.05
N SER A 86 -7.23 -1.06 -17.19
CA SER A 86 -7.33 -2.50 -17.46
C SER A 86 -6.52 -3.33 -16.48
N LEU A 87 -5.30 -2.90 -16.16
CA LEU A 87 -4.42 -3.56 -15.17
C LEU A 87 -5.02 -3.48 -13.75
N ARG A 88 -5.50 -2.31 -13.34
CA ARG A 88 -6.15 -2.10 -12.04
C ARG A 88 -7.36 -3.01 -11.87
N THR A 89 -8.29 -2.98 -12.82
CA THR A 89 -9.50 -3.81 -12.77
C THR A 89 -9.16 -5.30 -12.77
N TRP A 90 -8.14 -5.72 -13.54
CA TRP A 90 -7.71 -7.12 -13.55
C TRP A 90 -7.15 -7.56 -12.19
N LEU A 91 -6.37 -6.73 -11.51
CA LEU A 91 -5.86 -7.01 -10.15
C LEU A 91 -6.99 -7.01 -9.11
N GLU A 92 -7.97 -6.10 -9.20
CA GLU A 92 -9.17 -6.05 -8.36
C GLU A 92 -10.03 -7.32 -8.45
N HIS A 93 -9.92 -8.05 -9.56
CA HIS A 93 -10.60 -9.32 -9.80
C HIS A 93 -9.67 -10.54 -9.65
N ASP A 94 -8.70 -10.48 -8.72
CA ASP A 94 -7.76 -11.58 -8.42
C ASP A 94 -6.95 -12.06 -9.64
N ALA A 95 -6.64 -11.18 -10.56
CA ALA A 95 -5.97 -11.50 -11.83
C ALA A 95 -6.75 -12.51 -12.72
N LYS A 96 -8.07 -12.57 -12.57
CA LYS A 96 -8.96 -13.41 -13.39
C LYS A 96 -9.46 -12.60 -14.59
N ALA A 97 -9.18 -13.12 -15.79
CA ALA A 97 -9.48 -12.39 -17.03
C ALA A 97 -10.99 -12.24 -17.30
N ASP A 98 -11.78 -13.29 -17.04
CA ASP A 98 -13.20 -13.28 -17.40
C ASP A 98 -14.03 -12.26 -16.59
N PRO A 99 -13.98 -12.22 -15.23
CA PRO A 99 -14.72 -11.22 -14.47
C PRO A 99 -14.20 -9.80 -14.70
N ALA A 100 -12.88 -9.62 -14.85
CA ALA A 100 -12.31 -8.30 -15.14
C ALA A 100 -12.72 -7.78 -16.53
N ALA A 101 -12.75 -8.64 -17.54
CA ALA A 101 -13.20 -8.28 -18.88
C ALA A 101 -14.70 -7.89 -18.89
N ALA A 102 -15.52 -8.62 -18.15
CA ALA A 102 -16.93 -8.29 -17.97
C ALA A 102 -17.10 -6.93 -17.29
N ALA A 103 -16.33 -6.63 -16.23
CA ALA A 103 -16.37 -5.35 -15.53
C ALA A 103 -15.93 -4.17 -16.42
N LEU A 104 -15.02 -4.40 -17.37
CA LEU A 104 -14.55 -3.39 -18.33
C LEU A 104 -15.41 -3.29 -19.60
N GLY A 105 -16.36 -4.20 -19.80
CA GLY A 105 -17.15 -4.26 -21.02
C GLY A 105 -16.34 -4.62 -22.27
N VAL A 106 -15.26 -5.39 -22.12
CA VAL A 106 -14.39 -5.82 -23.21
C VAL A 106 -14.33 -7.32 -23.35
N HIS A 107 -13.88 -7.82 -24.51
CA HIS A 107 -13.66 -9.25 -24.66
C HIS A 107 -12.41 -9.71 -23.89
N ARG A 108 -12.44 -10.93 -23.33
CA ARG A 108 -11.33 -11.49 -22.55
C ARG A 108 -9.97 -11.50 -23.29
N HIS A 109 -9.98 -11.68 -24.61
CA HIS A 109 -8.75 -11.64 -25.41
C HIS A 109 -8.18 -10.22 -25.50
N THR A 110 -9.03 -9.20 -25.57
CA THR A 110 -8.63 -7.80 -25.54
C THR A 110 -7.99 -7.47 -24.19
N LEU A 111 -8.59 -7.89 -23.09
CA LEU A 111 -8.01 -7.70 -21.77
C LEU A 111 -6.66 -8.40 -21.63
N ARG A 112 -6.54 -9.67 -22.04
CA ARG A 112 -5.27 -10.40 -22.00
C ARG A 112 -4.17 -9.70 -22.79
N SER A 113 -4.49 -9.22 -23.99
CA SER A 113 -3.53 -8.43 -24.80
C SER A 113 -3.09 -7.17 -24.08
N ARG A 114 -4.01 -6.42 -23.46
CA ARG A 114 -3.71 -5.22 -22.68
C ARG A 114 -2.82 -5.55 -21.48
N ILE A 115 -3.11 -6.62 -20.74
CA ILE A 115 -2.30 -7.05 -19.58
C ILE A 115 -0.88 -7.45 -20.02
N THR A 116 -0.74 -8.21 -21.11
CA THR A 116 0.57 -8.54 -21.67
C THR A 116 1.36 -7.29 -22.08
N GLN A 117 0.71 -6.34 -22.72
CA GLN A 117 1.31 -5.08 -23.10
C GLN A 117 1.73 -4.24 -21.89
N ALA A 118 0.88 -4.16 -20.86
CA ALA A 118 1.20 -3.47 -19.61
C ALA A 118 2.42 -4.11 -18.93
N GLY A 119 2.48 -5.43 -18.84
CA GLY A 119 3.63 -6.16 -18.30
C GLY A 119 4.93 -5.84 -19.07
N THR A 120 4.87 -5.79 -20.39
CA THR A 120 6.02 -5.44 -21.23
C THR A 120 6.49 -4.01 -20.98
N LEU A 121 5.58 -3.03 -20.94
CA LEU A 121 5.91 -1.63 -20.67
C LEU A 121 6.53 -1.41 -19.30
N LEU A 122 6.04 -2.14 -18.29
CA LEU A 122 6.52 -2.05 -16.92
C LEU A 122 7.74 -2.95 -16.64
N GLY A 123 8.16 -3.78 -17.59
CA GLY A 123 9.22 -4.77 -17.39
C GLY A 123 8.91 -5.77 -16.27
N SER A 124 7.63 -6.10 -16.07
CA SER A 124 7.16 -6.91 -14.94
C SER A 124 6.52 -8.21 -15.42
N ASP A 125 6.93 -9.33 -14.83
CA ASP A 125 6.30 -10.63 -15.06
C ASP A 125 5.01 -10.75 -14.23
N LEU A 126 3.88 -10.44 -14.87
CA LEU A 126 2.56 -10.47 -14.24
C LEU A 126 2.02 -11.90 -13.95
N SER A 127 2.72 -12.95 -14.36
CA SER A 127 2.40 -14.32 -13.93
C SER A 127 2.79 -14.55 -12.46
N SER A 128 3.77 -13.83 -11.98
CA SER A 128 4.31 -13.89 -10.61
C SER A 128 3.42 -13.14 -9.61
N PHE A 129 3.12 -13.78 -8.48
CA PHE A 129 2.38 -13.12 -7.39
C PHE A 129 3.14 -11.90 -6.81
N PRO A 130 4.46 -11.98 -6.51
CA PRO A 130 5.21 -10.83 -6.01
C PRO A 130 5.12 -9.61 -6.93
N ALA A 131 5.24 -9.78 -8.25
CA ALA A 131 5.10 -8.69 -9.21
C ALA A 131 3.69 -8.08 -9.20
N ARG A 132 2.64 -8.90 -9.12
CA ARG A 132 1.26 -8.42 -9.00
C ARG A 132 1.03 -7.67 -7.69
N ALA A 133 1.57 -8.16 -6.57
CA ALA A 133 1.47 -7.51 -5.26
C ALA A 133 2.18 -6.15 -5.25
N GLU A 134 3.37 -6.06 -5.82
CA GLU A 134 4.10 -4.79 -5.98
C GLU A 134 3.29 -3.81 -6.82
N LEU A 135 2.81 -4.22 -7.99
CA LEU A 135 1.99 -3.36 -8.84
C LEU A 135 0.68 -2.93 -8.17
N TRP A 136 0.05 -3.82 -7.44
CA TRP A 136 -1.12 -3.45 -6.63
C TRP A 136 -0.80 -2.35 -5.64
N ALA A 137 0.32 -2.48 -4.90
CA ALA A 137 0.77 -1.47 -3.96
C ALA A 137 1.08 -0.13 -4.66
N LEU A 138 1.78 -0.15 -5.79
CA LEU A 138 2.07 1.05 -6.60
C LEU A 138 0.78 1.75 -7.04
N LEU A 139 -0.19 1.00 -7.57
CA LEU A 139 -1.48 1.53 -8.02
C LEU A 139 -2.33 2.09 -6.86
N GLN A 140 -2.24 1.54 -5.66
CA GLN A 140 -2.93 2.10 -4.48
C GLN A 140 -2.23 3.37 -3.98
N THR A 141 -0.89 3.40 -3.98
CA THR A 141 -0.08 4.53 -3.52
C THR A 141 -0.19 5.74 -4.46
N ALA A 142 -0.32 5.51 -5.77
CA ALA A 142 -0.48 6.56 -6.78
C ALA A 142 -1.94 7.03 -6.98
N ARG A 143 -2.87 6.57 -6.13
CA ARG A 143 -4.24 7.10 -6.09
C ARG A 143 -4.23 8.50 -5.46
N ASP A 144 -4.77 9.46 -6.19
CA ASP A 144 -5.12 10.79 -5.68
C ASP A 144 -6.30 10.73 -4.71
#